data_a39073706e9acdbdf21f36b4997bd209
#
_entry.id   a39073706e9acdbdf21f36b4997bd209
#
_cell.length_a   1.000
_cell.length_b   1.000
_cell.length_c   1.000
_cell.angle_alpha   90.00
_cell.angle_beta   90.00
_cell.angle_gamma   90.00
#
_symmetry.space_group_name_H-M   'P 1'
#
loop_
_entity.id
_entity.type
_entity.pdbx_description
1 polymer ?
#
loop_
_entity_poly.entity_id
_entity_poly.type
_entity_poly.pdbx_seq_one_letter_code
_entity_poly.pdbx_strand_id
1 'polypeptide(L)'
;MLNLVNQLFKIYFKLNKLHLTKPLIRAVDSSPLRDKYVQAVLELLSISCNLSQSRFCFRFTKSKLVTYRYYVGRKYMFDNSFKEAEEYLQYAFEKCDRDVRENKRSILRYLIPVKMLLGQMPKQSLLEKYELTQFSGVMEAVKEGHLANLNSALETHEKIFIKWGIFLILEKLKMITYRNLFKRVTLVLKNHQISIQSFTAALKLMEVEDVDDDETACIIANLIYDGRIKGYISHQHQKLVVSKQNAFPPLVSA
;
A
#
# COMPACT_ATOMS: atom_id res chain seq x y z
N MET A 1 -2.45 29.37 -6.08
CA MET A 1 -1.64 28.27 -6.64
C MET A 1 -2.25 26.91 -6.35
N LEU A 2 -2.31 26.41 -5.11
CA LEU A 2 -2.80 25.04 -4.79
C LEU A 2 -4.20 24.72 -5.34
N ASN A 3 -5.11 25.69 -5.43
CA ASN A 3 -6.43 25.44 -5.98
C ASN A 3 -6.38 25.06 -7.46
N LEU A 4 -5.59 25.80 -8.23
CA LEU A 4 -5.40 25.56 -9.67
C LEU A 4 -4.72 24.19 -9.89
N VAL A 5 -3.68 23.90 -9.13
CA VAL A 5 -2.98 22.61 -9.18
C VAL A 5 -3.93 21.44 -8.88
N ASN A 6 -4.77 21.58 -7.84
CA ASN A 6 -5.76 20.56 -7.51
C ASN A 6 -6.81 20.35 -8.61
N GLN A 7 -7.24 21.41 -9.29
CA GLN A 7 -8.14 21.29 -10.44
C GLN A 7 -7.46 20.57 -11.62
N LEU A 8 -6.20 20.93 -11.91
CA LEU A 8 -5.41 20.25 -12.94
C LEU A 8 -5.20 18.77 -12.60
N PHE A 9 -4.86 18.43 -11.35
CA PHE A 9 -4.78 17.03 -10.92
C PHE A 9 -6.10 16.29 -11.16
N LYS A 10 -7.24 16.87 -10.75
CA LYS A 10 -8.55 16.27 -10.98
C LYS A 10 -8.78 15.94 -12.47
N ILE A 11 -8.42 16.86 -13.35
CA ILE A 11 -8.53 16.68 -14.80
C ILE A 11 -7.57 15.59 -15.29
N TYR A 12 -6.30 15.64 -14.91
CA TYR A 12 -5.29 14.67 -15.36
C TYR A 12 -5.58 13.24 -14.88
N PHE A 13 -6.05 13.07 -13.65
CA PHE A 13 -6.51 11.78 -13.15
C PHE A 13 -7.76 11.28 -13.90
N LYS A 14 -8.70 12.18 -14.24
CA LYS A 14 -9.89 11.82 -15.02
C LYS A 14 -9.56 11.41 -16.46
N LEU A 15 -8.55 12.07 -17.06
CA LEU A 15 -8.08 11.78 -18.41
C LEU A 15 -7.00 10.69 -18.48
N ASN A 16 -6.63 10.10 -17.35
CA ASN A 16 -5.53 9.14 -17.20
C ASN A 16 -4.16 9.63 -17.72
N LYS A 17 -3.91 10.96 -17.66
CA LYS A 17 -2.66 11.59 -18.09
C LYS A 17 -1.73 11.85 -16.89
N LEU A 18 -1.38 10.80 -16.16
CA LEU A 18 -0.61 10.89 -14.90
C LEU A 18 0.81 11.44 -15.08
N HIS A 19 1.43 11.30 -16.25
CA HIS A 19 2.75 11.84 -16.55
C HIS A 19 2.79 13.38 -16.45
N LEU A 20 1.67 14.07 -16.74
CA LEU A 20 1.57 15.54 -16.65
C LEU A 20 1.52 16.06 -15.20
N THR A 21 1.38 15.19 -14.22
CA THR A 21 1.37 15.59 -12.80
C THR A 21 2.76 15.86 -12.24
N LYS A 22 3.82 15.23 -12.79
CA LYS A 22 5.22 15.41 -12.32
C LYS A 22 5.69 16.87 -12.39
N PRO A 23 5.51 17.61 -13.50
CA PRO A 23 5.87 19.02 -13.55
C PRO A 23 5.13 19.88 -12.53
N LEU A 24 3.84 19.59 -12.29
CA LEU A 24 3.05 20.31 -11.29
C LEU A 24 3.57 20.08 -9.87
N ILE A 25 3.93 18.84 -9.53
CA ILE A 25 4.51 18.51 -8.23
C ILE A 25 5.82 19.27 -8.04
N ARG A 26 6.72 19.22 -9.04
CA ARG A 26 8.00 19.96 -9.01
C ARG A 26 7.78 21.47 -8.84
N ALA A 27 6.83 22.05 -9.56
CA ALA A 27 6.52 23.49 -9.46
C ALA A 27 6.00 23.88 -8.06
N VAL A 28 5.24 23.02 -7.39
CA VAL A 28 4.80 23.24 -6.01
C VAL A 28 5.96 23.06 -5.04
N ASP A 29 6.79 22.03 -5.22
CA ASP A 29 7.91 21.71 -4.33
C ASP A 29 9.05 22.74 -4.41
N SER A 30 9.30 23.31 -5.60
CA SER A 30 10.30 24.38 -5.80
C SER A 30 9.78 25.78 -5.45
N SER A 31 8.49 25.91 -5.16
CA SER A 31 7.90 27.23 -4.86
C SER A 31 8.29 27.72 -3.46
N PRO A 32 8.81 28.95 -3.32
CA PRO A 32 9.10 29.55 -2.01
C PRO A 32 7.84 29.71 -1.13
N LEU A 33 6.67 29.55 -1.71
CA LEU A 33 5.38 29.52 -1.01
C LEU A 33 5.14 28.20 -0.26
N ARG A 34 5.90 27.14 -0.54
CA ARG A 34 5.80 25.87 0.20
C ARG A 34 6.06 26.09 1.69
N ASP A 35 7.20 26.71 2.01
CA ASP A 35 7.62 26.92 3.40
C ASP A 35 6.74 27.96 4.09
N LYS A 36 6.34 29.03 3.39
CA LYS A 36 5.36 30.00 3.91
C LYS A 36 3.99 29.40 4.18
N TYR A 37 3.51 28.46 3.34
CA TYR A 37 2.23 27.77 3.60
C TYR A 37 2.34 26.76 4.74
N VAL A 38 3.44 26.01 4.84
CA VAL A 38 3.69 25.11 5.97
C VAL A 38 3.91 25.91 7.25
N GLN A 39 4.71 26.97 7.18
CA GLN A 39 5.00 27.87 8.30
C GLN A 39 3.73 28.62 8.76
N ALA A 40 2.94 29.19 7.86
CA ALA A 40 1.68 29.83 8.19
C ALA A 40 0.64 28.87 8.78
N VAL A 41 0.65 27.59 8.36
CA VAL A 41 -0.19 26.55 8.96
C VAL A 41 0.32 26.18 10.36
N LEU A 42 1.63 26.15 10.58
CA LEU A 42 2.24 25.89 11.89
C LEU A 42 2.09 27.10 12.84
N GLU A 43 2.29 28.31 12.35
CA GLU A 43 2.11 29.54 13.12
C GLU A 43 0.63 29.76 13.52
N LEU A 44 -0.31 29.48 12.63
CA LEU A 44 -1.74 29.53 12.94
C LEU A 44 -2.20 28.40 13.89
N LEU A 45 -1.44 27.31 13.98
CA LEU A 45 -1.65 26.27 15.01
C LEU A 45 -1.16 26.72 16.39
N SER A 46 -0.18 27.61 16.47
CA SER A 46 0.37 28.15 17.73
C SER A 46 -0.39 29.38 18.25
N ILE A 47 -1.10 30.09 17.40
CA ILE A 47 -1.90 31.26 17.80
C ILE A 47 -3.38 30.83 17.96
N SER A 48 -3.68 30.22 19.10
CA SER A 48 -5.06 30.07 19.55
C SER A 48 -5.55 31.39 20.11
N CYS A 49 -6.09 32.29 19.29
CA CYS A 49 -6.95 33.37 19.76
C CYS A 49 -7.81 33.99 18.65
N ASN A 50 -9.11 33.91 18.89
CA ASN A 50 -10.16 34.82 18.47
C ASN A 50 -10.11 35.45 17.06
N LEU A 51 -10.76 34.79 16.07
CA LEU A 51 -11.46 35.49 14.98
C LEU A 51 -12.16 34.46 14.08
N SER A 52 -13.47 34.52 13.96
CA SER A 52 -14.30 33.66 13.13
C SER A 52 -13.89 33.62 11.65
N GLN A 53 -13.37 34.71 11.14
CA GLN A 53 -12.86 34.86 9.78
C GLN A 53 -11.53 34.12 9.55
N SER A 54 -10.65 34.04 10.53
CA SER A 54 -9.38 33.31 10.44
C SER A 54 -9.59 31.79 10.43
N ARG A 55 -10.61 31.28 11.14
CA ARG A 55 -10.99 29.86 11.12
C ARG A 55 -11.47 29.40 9.75
N PHE A 56 -12.23 30.24 9.03
CA PHE A 56 -12.72 29.91 7.69
C PHE A 56 -11.58 29.87 6.65
N CYS A 57 -10.69 30.87 6.67
CA CYS A 57 -9.53 30.94 5.78
C CYS A 57 -8.56 29.77 6.04
N PHE A 58 -8.30 29.44 7.31
CA PHE A 58 -7.47 28.32 7.73
C PHE A 58 -8.07 26.96 7.29
N ARG A 59 -9.36 26.75 7.52
CA ARG A 59 -10.07 25.53 7.10
C ARG A 59 -10.02 25.33 5.58
N PHE A 60 -10.15 26.41 4.83
CA PHE A 60 -10.10 26.38 3.36
C PHE A 60 -8.69 26.07 2.82
N THR A 61 -7.65 26.59 3.44
CA THR A 61 -6.25 26.31 3.07
C THR A 61 -5.87 24.87 3.43
N LYS A 62 -6.26 24.39 4.60
CA LYS A 62 -6.06 23.02 5.05
C LYS A 62 -6.74 22.00 4.12
N SER A 63 -7.97 22.27 3.72
CA SER A 63 -8.72 21.41 2.78
C SER A 63 -8.00 21.31 1.42
N LYS A 64 -7.44 22.40 0.90
CA LYS A 64 -6.68 22.39 -0.36
C LYS A 64 -5.38 21.60 -0.24
N LEU A 65 -4.70 21.68 0.89
CA LEU A 65 -3.48 20.92 1.16
C LEU A 65 -3.78 19.42 1.28
N VAL A 66 -4.86 19.05 1.97
CA VAL A 66 -5.33 17.64 2.04
C VAL A 66 -5.62 17.11 0.65
N THR A 67 -6.29 17.89 -0.19
CA THR A 67 -6.60 17.48 -1.58
C THR A 67 -5.32 17.31 -2.41
N TYR A 68 -4.35 18.24 -2.28
CA TYR A 68 -3.06 18.13 -2.94
C TYR A 68 -2.32 16.84 -2.53
N ARG A 69 -2.16 16.63 -1.22
CA ARG A 69 -1.52 15.43 -0.66
C ARG A 69 -2.19 14.14 -1.12
N TYR A 70 -3.51 14.11 -1.21
CA TYR A 70 -4.27 12.98 -1.74
C TYR A 70 -3.89 12.64 -3.19
N TYR A 71 -3.84 13.64 -4.09
CA TYR A 71 -3.48 13.40 -5.48
C TYR A 71 -2.01 13.01 -5.65
N VAL A 72 -1.11 13.65 -4.92
CA VAL A 72 0.32 13.31 -4.94
C VAL A 72 0.55 11.90 -4.41
N GLY A 73 -0.09 11.51 -3.30
CA GLY A 73 -0.01 10.16 -2.77
C GLY A 73 -0.53 9.10 -3.73
N ARG A 74 -1.65 9.37 -4.42
CA ARG A 74 -2.13 8.49 -5.50
C ARG A 74 -1.13 8.37 -6.64
N LYS A 75 -0.48 9.47 -7.02
CA LYS A 75 0.55 9.45 -8.07
C LYS A 75 1.73 8.58 -7.68
N TYR A 76 2.27 8.74 -6.47
CA TYR A 76 3.36 7.89 -5.97
C TYR A 76 2.97 6.41 -5.90
N MET A 77 1.72 6.10 -5.53
CA MET A 77 1.21 4.73 -5.56
C MET A 77 1.27 4.13 -6.98
N PHE A 78 0.87 4.88 -8.02
CA PHE A 78 0.95 4.44 -9.41
C PHE A 78 2.40 4.35 -9.93
N ASP A 79 3.32 5.15 -9.37
CA ASP A 79 4.75 5.09 -9.69
C ASP A 79 5.47 3.96 -8.90
N ASN A 80 4.76 3.16 -8.09
CA ASN A 80 5.27 2.11 -7.20
C ASN A 80 6.18 2.61 -6.05
N SER A 81 6.17 3.90 -5.77
CA SER A 81 6.85 4.52 -4.61
C SER A 81 5.93 4.44 -3.39
N PHE A 82 5.82 3.25 -2.79
CA PHE A 82 4.80 2.99 -1.77
C PHE A 82 5.06 3.69 -0.43
N LYS A 83 6.33 3.92 -0.06
CA LYS A 83 6.68 4.63 1.19
C LYS A 83 6.25 6.09 1.12
N GLU A 84 6.56 6.76 0.03
CA GLU A 84 6.12 8.14 -0.23
C GLU A 84 4.60 8.23 -0.37
N ALA A 85 4.00 7.26 -1.06
CA ALA A 85 2.54 7.19 -1.19
C ALA A 85 1.85 7.08 0.18
N GLU A 86 2.38 6.25 1.08
CA GLU A 86 1.87 6.12 2.44
C GLU A 86 1.94 7.45 3.19
N GLU A 87 3.09 8.13 3.18
CA GLU A 87 3.28 9.40 3.89
C GLU A 87 2.25 10.45 3.45
N TYR A 88 2.11 10.63 2.14
CA TYR A 88 1.19 11.62 1.59
C TYR A 88 -0.29 11.27 1.85
N LEU A 89 -0.67 10.00 1.68
CA LEU A 89 -2.05 9.55 1.92
C LEU A 89 -2.39 9.51 3.41
N GLN A 90 -1.44 9.12 4.26
CA GLN A 90 -1.63 9.13 5.71
C GLN A 90 -1.85 10.55 6.22
N TYR A 91 -1.02 11.51 5.80
CA TYR A 91 -1.23 12.93 6.11
C TYR A 91 -2.62 13.40 5.67
N ALA A 92 -3.02 13.06 4.43
CA ALA A 92 -4.34 13.43 3.92
C ALA A 92 -5.47 12.84 4.77
N PHE A 93 -5.34 11.60 5.22
CA PHE A 93 -6.34 10.94 6.07
C PHE A 93 -6.45 11.57 7.46
N GLU A 94 -5.32 11.87 8.10
CA GLU A 94 -5.26 12.44 9.44
C GLU A 94 -5.78 13.88 9.48
N LYS A 95 -5.39 14.67 8.48
CA LYS A 95 -5.75 16.10 8.41
C LYS A 95 -7.08 16.37 7.72
N CYS A 96 -7.69 15.35 7.10
CA CYS A 96 -9.05 15.46 6.58
C CYS A 96 -10.05 15.68 7.72
N ASP A 97 -11.04 16.53 7.47
CA ASP A 97 -12.08 16.85 8.45
C ASP A 97 -12.85 15.58 8.87
N ARG A 98 -13.18 15.49 10.17
CA ARG A 98 -13.84 14.31 10.74
C ARG A 98 -15.25 14.14 10.23
N ASP A 99 -15.91 15.24 9.92
CA ASP A 99 -17.30 15.26 9.50
C ASP A 99 -17.50 14.83 8.04
N VAL A 100 -16.41 14.83 7.23
CA VAL A 100 -16.48 14.47 5.81
C VAL A 100 -16.06 13.01 5.60
N ARG A 101 -16.97 12.10 5.97
CA ARG A 101 -16.74 10.64 5.89
C ARG A 101 -16.37 10.15 4.48
N GLU A 102 -17.04 10.68 3.43
CA GLU A 102 -16.79 10.30 2.04
C GLU A 102 -15.37 10.64 1.55
N ASN A 103 -14.81 11.78 1.98
CA ASN A 103 -13.44 12.12 1.63
C ASN A 103 -12.45 11.15 2.31
N LYS A 104 -12.67 10.82 3.58
CA LYS A 104 -11.86 9.82 4.28
C LYS A 104 -11.95 8.45 3.62
N ARG A 105 -13.16 8.02 3.25
CA ARG A 105 -13.38 6.79 2.50
C ARG A 105 -12.60 6.79 1.18
N SER A 106 -12.63 7.91 0.46
CA SER A 106 -11.91 8.06 -0.81
C SER A 106 -10.39 7.99 -0.63
N ILE A 107 -9.84 8.53 0.46
CA ILE A 107 -8.41 8.40 0.79
C ILE A 107 -8.06 6.96 1.15
N LEU A 108 -8.89 6.30 1.97
CA LEU A 108 -8.68 4.93 2.42
C LEU A 108 -8.68 3.90 1.27
N ARG A 109 -9.44 4.14 0.19
CA ARG A 109 -9.41 3.28 -1.01
C ARG A 109 -8.00 3.09 -1.58
N TYR A 110 -7.13 4.08 -1.42
CA TYR A 110 -5.74 4.06 -1.90
C TYR A 110 -4.74 3.78 -0.78
N LEU A 111 -5.00 4.28 0.43
CA LEU A 111 -4.12 4.09 1.57
C LEU A 111 -4.08 2.62 2.05
N ILE A 112 -5.22 1.92 2.03
CA ILE A 112 -5.29 0.52 2.45
C ILE A 112 -4.39 -0.40 1.60
N PRO A 113 -4.51 -0.43 0.25
CA PRO A 113 -3.61 -1.23 -0.57
C PRO A 113 -2.13 -0.91 -0.36
N VAL A 114 -1.79 0.38 -0.25
CA VAL A 114 -0.41 0.83 -0.01
C VAL A 114 0.10 0.30 1.33
N LYS A 115 -0.68 0.42 2.40
CA LYS A 115 -0.31 -0.11 3.73
C LYS A 115 -0.18 -1.64 3.73
N MET A 116 -1.06 -2.34 3.04
CA MET A 116 -0.98 -3.79 2.91
C MET A 116 0.32 -4.23 2.20
N LEU A 117 0.73 -3.51 1.14
CA LEU A 117 2.00 -3.75 0.45
C LEU A 117 3.22 -3.48 1.34
N LEU A 118 3.12 -2.54 2.27
CA LEU A 118 4.12 -2.27 3.30
C LEU A 118 4.00 -3.21 4.52
N GLY A 119 3.08 -4.20 4.48
CA GLY A 119 2.92 -5.19 5.54
C GLY A 119 2.02 -4.77 6.69
N GLN A 120 1.38 -3.61 6.59
CA GLN A 120 0.45 -3.11 7.62
C GLN A 120 -0.98 -3.47 7.24
N MET A 121 -1.54 -4.50 7.89
CA MET A 121 -2.92 -4.91 7.61
C MET A 121 -3.93 -3.97 8.28
N PRO A 122 -5.02 -3.58 7.61
CA PRO A 122 -6.07 -2.77 8.19
C PRO A 122 -6.80 -3.55 9.30
N LYS A 123 -7.37 -2.83 10.26
CA LYS A 123 -8.27 -3.43 11.25
C LYS A 123 -9.66 -3.62 10.64
N GLN A 124 -10.34 -4.72 10.97
CA GLN A 124 -11.68 -5.01 10.49
C GLN A 124 -12.67 -3.88 10.84
N SER A 125 -12.59 -3.33 12.06
CA SER A 125 -13.41 -2.21 12.50
C SER A 125 -13.24 -0.93 11.66
N LEU A 126 -12.06 -0.73 11.08
CA LEU A 126 -11.80 0.39 10.14
C LEU A 126 -12.54 0.16 8.82
N LEU A 127 -12.50 -1.06 8.30
CA LEU A 127 -13.17 -1.43 7.05
C LEU A 127 -14.68 -1.28 7.17
N GLU A 128 -15.27 -1.73 8.27
CA GLU A 128 -16.69 -1.60 8.56
C GLU A 128 -17.11 -0.14 8.72
N LYS A 129 -16.36 0.63 9.51
CA LYS A 129 -16.63 2.05 9.74
C LYS A 129 -16.73 2.87 8.46
N TYR A 130 -15.90 2.57 7.45
CA TYR A 130 -15.86 3.30 6.18
C TYR A 130 -16.49 2.55 5.02
N GLU A 131 -17.21 1.45 5.28
CA GLU A 131 -17.88 0.62 4.26
C GLU A 131 -16.93 0.18 3.13
N LEU A 132 -15.76 -0.32 3.54
CA LEU A 132 -14.71 -0.83 2.65
C LEU A 132 -14.50 -2.34 2.87
N THR A 133 -15.61 -3.06 3.11
CA THR A 133 -15.62 -4.51 3.39
C THR A 133 -15.06 -5.35 2.24
N GLN A 134 -14.96 -4.79 1.02
CA GLN A 134 -14.34 -5.44 -0.13
C GLN A 134 -12.87 -5.82 0.11
N PHE A 135 -12.20 -5.15 1.04
CA PHE A 135 -10.82 -5.48 1.41
C PHE A 135 -10.71 -6.58 2.48
N SER A 136 -11.82 -6.98 3.14
CA SER A 136 -11.77 -7.97 4.23
C SER A 136 -11.22 -9.31 3.76
N GLY A 137 -11.79 -9.88 2.69
CA GLY A 137 -11.31 -11.16 2.14
C GLY A 137 -9.87 -11.09 1.65
N VAL A 138 -9.48 -9.98 1.01
CA VAL A 138 -8.10 -9.76 0.57
C VAL A 138 -7.15 -9.70 1.78
N MET A 139 -7.52 -8.96 2.83
CA MET A 139 -6.72 -8.84 4.06
C MET A 139 -6.51 -10.19 4.74
N GLU A 140 -7.57 -10.97 4.91
CA GLU A 140 -7.53 -12.29 5.55
C GLU A 140 -6.66 -13.26 4.75
N ALA A 141 -6.89 -13.35 3.44
CA ALA A 141 -6.13 -14.20 2.54
C ALA A 141 -4.61 -13.88 2.56
N VAL A 142 -4.24 -12.61 2.52
CA VAL A 142 -2.83 -12.18 2.61
C VAL A 142 -2.24 -12.51 3.98
N LYS A 143 -2.98 -12.28 5.08
CA LYS A 143 -2.54 -12.57 6.44
C LYS A 143 -2.33 -14.07 6.65
N GLU A 144 -3.21 -14.87 6.09
CA GLU A 144 -3.14 -16.34 6.17
C GLU A 144 -2.13 -16.94 5.19
N GLY A 145 -1.78 -16.24 4.13
CA GLY A 145 -0.97 -16.81 3.06
C GLY A 145 -1.75 -17.74 2.14
N HIS A 146 -3.08 -17.59 2.03
CA HIS A 146 -3.95 -18.45 1.23
C HIS A 146 -4.17 -17.85 -0.17
N LEU A 147 -3.53 -18.41 -1.18
CA LEU A 147 -3.51 -17.87 -2.54
C LEU A 147 -4.84 -17.99 -3.26
N ALA A 148 -5.51 -19.15 -3.16
CA ALA A 148 -6.82 -19.33 -3.78
C ALA A 148 -7.86 -18.35 -3.21
N ASN A 149 -7.88 -18.16 -1.89
CA ASN A 149 -8.75 -17.16 -1.26
C ASN A 149 -8.43 -15.73 -1.72
N LEU A 150 -7.14 -15.42 -1.93
CA LEU A 150 -6.75 -14.12 -2.47
C LEU A 150 -7.29 -13.92 -3.88
N ASN A 151 -7.11 -14.90 -4.77
CA ASN A 151 -7.62 -14.84 -6.15
C ASN A 151 -9.15 -14.70 -6.15
N SER A 152 -9.86 -15.54 -5.40
CA SER A 152 -11.31 -15.49 -5.28
C SER A 152 -11.82 -14.13 -4.74
N ALA A 153 -11.14 -13.56 -3.73
CA ALA A 153 -11.49 -12.25 -3.19
C ALA A 153 -11.26 -11.11 -4.21
N LEU A 154 -10.19 -11.21 -5.02
CA LEU A 154 -9.91 -10.25 -6.09
C LEU A 154 -10.95 -10.36 -7.22
N GLU A 155 -11.32 -11.55 -7.64
CA GLU A 155 -12.33 -11.82 -8.67
C GLU A 155 -13.72 -11.36 -8.24
N THR A 156 -14.12 -11.66 -7.02
CA THR A 156 -15.44 -11.26 -6.47
C THR A 156 -15.65 -9.75 -6.54
N HIS A 157 -14.59 -8.97 -6.35
CA HIS A 157 -14.67 -7.51 -6.33
C HIS A 157 -13.91 -6.84 -7.49
N GLU A 158 -13.56 -7.59 -8.53
CA GLU A 158 -12.76 -7.15 -9.67
C GLU A 158 -13.26 -5.83 -10.26
N LYS A 159 -14.55 -5.76 -10.62
CA LYS A 159 -15.17 -4.57 -11.23
C LYS A 159 -15.00 -3.32 -10.37
N ILE A 160 -15.06 -3.46 -9.05
CA ILE A 160 -14.90 -2.35 -8.09
C ILE A 160 -13.44 -1.92 -8.04
N PHE A 161 -12.50 -2.86 -7.94
CA PHE A 161 -11.07 -2.58 -7.87
C PHE A 161 -10.53 -1.99 -9.18
N ILE A 162 -11.02 -2.44 -10.34
CA ILE A 162 -10.73 -1.85 -11.66
C ILE A 162 -11.28 -0.42 -11.72
N LYS A 163 -12.51 -0.18 -11.32
CA LYS A 163 -13.10 1.17 -11.28
C LYS A 163 -12.31 2.14 -10.40
N TRP A 164 -11.71 1.64 -9.31
CA TRP A 164 -10.85 2.45 -8.44
C TRP A 164 -9.41 2.56 -8.99
N GLY A 165 -9.03 1.75 -9.96
CA GLY A 165 -7.69 1.70 -10.55
C GLY A 165 -6.64 1.09 -9.63
N ILE A 166 -7.03 0.19 -8.72
CA ILE A 166 -6.14 -0.43 -7.73
C ILE A 166 -5.96 -1.93 -7.93
N PHE A 167 -6.64 -2.55 -8.90
CA PHE A 167 -6.63 -4.00 -9.12
C PHE A 167 -5.20 -4.54 -9.28
N LEU A 168 -4.40 -3.97 -10.20
CA LEU A 168 -3.01 -4.38 -10.42
C LEU A 168 -2.10 -4.15 -9.20
N ILE A 169 -2.45 -3.21 -8.34
CA ILE A 169 -1.71 -2.95 -7.09
C ILE A 169 -2.03 -4.04 -6.06
N LEU A 170 -3.29 -4.48 -6.01
CA LEU A 170 -3.71 -5.58 -5.15
C LEU A 170 -3.13 -6.93 -5.61
N GLU A 171 -2.96 -7.15 -6.92
CA GLU A 171 -2.28 -8.34 -7.44
C GLU A 171 -0.83 -8.47 -6.92
N LYS A 172 -0.13 -7.36 -6.69
CA LYS A 172 1.20 -7.39 -6.09
C LYS A 172 1.23 -7.97 -4.68
N LEU A 173 0.08 -8.05 -4.00
CA LEU A 173 -0.04 -8.71 -2.71
C LEU A 173 0.22 -10.23 -2.81
N LYS A 174 0.14 -10.83 -3.99
CA LYS A 174 0.51 -12.24 -4.21
C LYS A 174 1.91 -12.54 -3.67
N MET A 175 2.87 -11.64 -3.89
CA MET A 175 4.24 -11.81 -3.38
C MET A 175 4.31 -11.82 -1.85
N ILE A 176 3.47 -11.03 -1.18
CA ILE A 176 3.39 -11.02 0.30
C ILE A 176 2.69 -12.29 0.78
N THR A 177 1.68 -12.75 0.05
CA THR A 177 0.94 -13.98 0.36
C THR A 177 1.86 -15.20 0.26
N TYR A 178 2.67 -15.32 -0.80
CA TYR A 178 3.73 -16.34 -0.92
C TYR A 178 4.69 -16.30 0.27
N ARG A 179 5.20 -15.12 0.60
CA ARG A 179 6.11 -14.96 1.74
C ARG A 179 5.47 -15.40 3.05
N ASN A 180 4.20 -15.07 3.28
CA ASN A 180 3.49 -15.46 4.51
C ASN A 180 3.23 -16.97 4.56
N LEU A 181 2.88 -17.59 3.44
CA LEU A 181 2.79 -19.05 3.32
C LEU A 181 4.13 -19.70 3.65
N PHE A 182 5.21 -19.29 3.00
CA PHE A 182 6.55 -19.88 3.21
C PHE A 182 7.07 -19.68 4.63
N LYS A 183 6.74 -18.54 5.25
CA LYS A 183 7.00 -18.33 6.67
C LYS A 183 6.29 -19.37 7.54
N ARG A 184 5.01 -19.68 7.25
CA ARG A 184 4.26 -20.71 7.98
C ARG A 184 4.87 -22.10 7.80
N VAL A 185 5.22 -22.48 6.57
CA VAL A 185 5.91 -23.75 6.28
C VAL A 185 7.20 -23.87 7.10
N THR A 186 8.01 -22.80 7.11
CA THR A 186 9.26 -22.78 7.88
C THR A 186 9.02 -22.94 9.38
N LEU A 187 7.99 -22.28 9.91
CA LEU A 187 7.63 -22.39 11.34
C LEU A 187 7.13 -23.80 11.72
N VAL A 188 6.40 -24.47 10.83
CA VAL A 188 5.90 -25.83 11.05
C VAL A 188 7.05 -26.85 11.02
N LEU A 189 7.95 -26.74 10.04
CA LEU A 189 9.07 -27.66 9.88
C LEU A 189 10.20 -27.44 10.88
N LYS A 190 10.28 -26.26 11.51
CA LYS A 190 11.29 -25.87 12.52
C LYS A 190 12.73 -26.16 12.06
N ASN A 191 13.00 -26.12 10.78
CA ASN A 191 14.30 -26.41 10.19
C ASN A 191 14.81 -25.21 9.40
N HIS A 192 16.12 -24.98 9.37
CA HIS A 192 16.77 -23.93 8.58
C HIS A 192 17.07 -24.36 7.14
N GLN A 193 17.05 -25.66 6.86
CA GLN A 193 17.24 -26.25 5.53
C GLN A 193 15.96 -26.96 5.14
N ILE A 194 15.20 -26.38 4.23
CA ILE A 194 13.90 -26.87 3.83
C ILE A 194 13.95 -27.25 2.35
N SER A 195 13.46 -28.46 2.00
CA SER A 195 13.33 -28.86 0.61
C SER A 195 12.38 -27.95 -0.16
N ILE A 196 12.72 -27.61 -1.41
CA ILE A 196 11.84 -26.86 -2.32
C ILE A 196 10.51 -27.59 -2.49
N GLN A 197 10.52 -28.92 -2.57
CA GLN A 197 9.31 -29.75 -2.65
C GLN A 197 8.32 -29.51 -1.51
N SER A 198 8.80 -29.16 -0.29
CA SER A 198 7.89 -28.85 0.82
C SER A 198 7.11 -27.56 0.58
N PHE A 199 7.72 -26.58 -0.10
CA PHE A 199 7.04 -25.35 -0.50
C PHE A 199 6.11 -25.57 -1.69
N THR A 200 6.52 -26.40 -2.68
CA THR A 200 5.66 -26.83 -3.80
C THR A 200 4.43 -27.55 -3.31
N ALA A 201 4.59 -28.49 -2.35
CA ALA A 201 3.46 -29.19 -1.73
C ALA A 201 2.52 -28.21 -1.00
N ALA A 202 3.07 -27.19 -0.32
CA ALA A 202 2.26 -26.18 0.34
C ALA A 202 1.50 -25.29 -0.67
N LEU A 203 2.10 -24.96 -1.82
CA LEU A 203 1.43 -24.22 -2.90
C LEU A 203 0.28 -25.04 -3.50
N LYS A 204 0.49 -26.33 -3.76
CA LYS A 204 -0.56 -27.24 -4.24
C LYS A 204 -1.71 -27.38 -3.24
N LEU A 205 -1.42 -27.42 -1.94
CA LEU A 205 -2.42 -27.40 -0.87
C LEU A 205 -3.26 -26.11 -0.85
N MET A 206 -2.70 -24.99 -1.35
CA MET A 206 -3.39 -23.71 -1.48
C MET A 206 -4.07 -23.56 -2.86
N GLU A 207 -4.34 -24.68 -3.55
CA GLU A 207 -5.03 -24.73 -4.84
C GLU A 207 -4.33 -23.90 -5.94
N VAL A 208 -3.01 -23.80 -5.87
CA VAL A 208 -2.20 -23.27 -6.97
C VAL A 208 -1.86 -24.47 -7.86
N GLU A 209 -2.64 -24.62 -8.91
CA GLU A 209 -2.46 -25.69 -9.91
C GLU A 209 -1.21 -25.39 -10.75
N ASP A 210 -0.62 -26.45 -11.33
CA ASP A 210 0.50 -26.40 -12.29
C ASP A 210 1.83 -25.80 -11.79
N VAL A 211 2.05 -25.70 -10.48
CA VAL A 211 3.33 -25.24 -9.92
C VAL A 211 4.30 -26.41 -9.77
N ASP A 212 5.46 -26.32 -10.42
CA ASP A 212 6.57 -27.24 -10.27
C ASP A 212 7.65 -26.73 -9.27
N ASP A 213 8.69 -27.54 -9.07
CA ASP A 213 9.77 -27.19 -8.13
C ASP A 213 10.64 -26.03 -8.66
N ASP A 214 10.79 -25.88 -9.98
CA ASP A 214 11.57 -24.82 -10.60
C ASP A 214 10.83 -23.49 -10.49
N GLU A 215 9.53 -23.46 -10.72
CA GLU A 215 8.72 -22.26 -10.52
C GLU A 215 8.71 -21.84 -9.04
N THR A 216 8.57 -22.81 -8.13
CA THR A 216 8.68 -22.57 -6.68
C THR A 216 10.04 -21.97 -6.32
N ALA A 217 11.13 -22.50 -6.90
CA ALA A 217 12.48 -21.94 -6.69
C ALA A 217 12.58 -20.50 -7.22
N CYS A 218 11.98 -20.18 -8.38
CA CYS A 218 11.92 -18.82 -8.92
C CYS A 218 11.15 -17.87 -8.00
N ILE A 219 10.01 -18.29 -7.45
CA ILE A 219 9.24 -17.50 -6.49
C ILE A 219 10.09 -17.20 -5.24
N ILE A 220 10.77 -18.20 -4.70
CA ILE A 220 11.67 -18.06 -3.55
C ILE A 220 12.81 -17.11 -3.87
N ALA A 221 13.45 -17.24 -5.04
CA ALA A 221 14.54 -16.37 -5.48
C ALA A 221 14.11 -14.90 -5.55
N ASN A 222 12.93 -14.65 -6.10
CA ASN A 222 12.35 -13.30 -6.14
C ASN A 222 12.10 -12.74 -4.73
N LEU A 223 11.62 -13.56 -3.79
CA LEU A 223 11.41 -13.15 -2.40
C LEU A 223 12.72 -12.87 -1.67
N ILE A 224 13.80 -13.58 -2.01
CA ILE A 224 15.15 -13.33 -1.48
C ILE A 224 15.69 -12.01 -2.08
N TYR A 225 15.56 -11.81 -3.39
CA TYR A 225 15.99 -10.60 -4.08
C TYR A 225 15.29 -9.35 -3.53
N ASP A 226 13.99 -9.42 -3.27
CA ASP A 226 13.20 -8.35 -2.65
C ASP A 226 13.53 -8.14 -1.15
N GLY A 227 14.46 -8.92 -0.58
CA GLY A 227 14.79 -8.85 0.85
C GLY A 227 13.69 -9.35 1.80
N ARG A 228 12.67 -10.01 1.29
CA ARG A 228 11.52 -10.54 2.06
C ARG A 228 11.82 -11.86 2.76
N ILE A 229 12.82 -12.58 2.27
CA ILE A 229 13.40 -13.78 2.87
C ILE A 229 14.93 -13.59 2.94
N LYS A 230 15.51 -13.85 4.10
CA LYS A 230 16.96 -13.88 4.28
C LYS A 230 17.43 -15.32 4.20
N GLY A 231 18.14 -15.65 3.13
CA GLY A 231 18.62 -16.98 2.87
C GLY A 231 19.20 -17.11 1.46
N TYR A 232 19.47 -18.33 1.05
CA TYR A 232 19.90 -18.66 -0.30
C TYR A 232 19.34 -20.03 -0.72
N ILE A 233 19.25 -20.26 -2.02
CA ILE A 233 18.85 -21.54 -2.61
C ILE A 233 20.09 -22.35 -2.93
N SER A 234 20.16 -23.57 -2.42
CA SER A 234 21.14 -24.57 -2.83
C SER A 234 20.54 -25.40 -3.97
N HIS A 235 20.90 -25.07 -5.20
CA HIS A 235 20.40 -25.80 -6.39
C HIS A 235 20.85 -27.26 -6.40
N GLN A 236 22.09 -27.56 -5.95
CA GLN A 236 22.61 -28.92 -5.90
C GLN A 236 21.79 -29.84 -4.98
N HIS A 237 21.25 -29.30 -3.88
CA HIS A 237 20.49 -30.07 -2.91
C HIS A 237 18.97 -29.79 -2.98
N GLN A 238 18.51 -28.96 -3.90
CA GLN A 238 17.12 -28.54 -4.04
C GLN A 238 16.51 -28.08 -2.69
N LYS A 239 17.25 -27.22 -1.97
CA LYS A 239 16.89 -26.72 -0.64
C LYS A 239 17.00 -25.21 -0.53
N LEU A 240 16.05 -24.63 0.18
CA LEU A 240 16.16 -23.28 0.71
C LEU A 240 16.86 -23.33 2.07
N VAL A 241 17.95 -22.57 2.22
CA VAL A 241 18.65 -22.39 3.48
C VAL A 241 18.32 -20.99 3.99
N VAL A 242 17.52 -20.93 5.06
CA VAL A 242 17.11 -19.65 5.66
C VAL A 242 18.07 -19.23 6.79
N SER A 243 18.20 -17.93 6.99
CA SER A 243 19.00 -17.38 8.10
C SER A 243 18.46 -17.85 9.45
N LYS A 244 19.38 -18.19 10.37
CA LYS A 244 19.01 -18.53 11.76
C LYS A 244 18.44 -17.34 12.53
N GLN A 245 18.84 -16.13 12.14
CA GLN A 245 18.35 -14.90 12.76
C GLN A 245 17.47 -14.15 11.75
N ASN A 246 16.21 -13.90 12.13
CA ASN A 246 15.26 -13.09 11.36
C ASN A 246 15.13 -13.49 9.88
N ALA A 247 14.85 -14.78 9.62
CA ALA A 247 14.69 -15.33 8.27
C ALA A 247 13.63 -14.59 7.42
N PHE A 248 12.58 -14.07 8.07
CA PHE A 248 11.50 -13.31 7.45
C PHE A 248 11.42 -11.92 8.09
N PRO A 249 12.21 -10.94 7.62
CA PRO A 249 12.23 -9.59 8.21
C PRO A 249 10.87 -8.92 8.11
N PRO A 250 10.57 -7.93 8.98
CA PRO A 250 9.35 -7.13 8.85
C PRO A 250 9.27 -6.47 7.48
N LEU A 251 8.09 -6.48 6.85
CA LEU A 251 7.88 -5.92 5.51
C LEU A 251 8.09 -4.39 5.45
N VAL A 252 7.95 -3.71 6.59
CA VAL A 252 8.16 -2.25 6.70
C VAL A 252 9.64 -1.86 6.55
N SER A 253 10.56 -2.80 6.73
CA SER A 253 12.02 -2.57 6.67
C SER A 253 12.68 -3.03 5.36
N ALA A 254 11.91 -3.58 4.44
CA ALA A 254 12.40 -4.02 3.13
C ALA A 254 12.33 -2.88 2.09
#